data_74cb1ebf4c8ab597c2e3b2c47f7f00da
#
_entry.id   74cb1ebf4c8ab597c2e3b2c47f7f00da
#
_cell.length_a   1.000
_cell.length_b   1.000
_cell.length_c   1.000
_cell.angle_alpha   90.00
_cell.angle_beta   90.00
_cell.angle_gamma   90.00
#
_symmetry.space_group_name_H-M   'P 1'
#
loop_
_entity.id
_entity.type
_entity.pdbx_description
1 polymer ?
#
loop_
_entity_poly.entity_id
_entity_poly.type
_entity_poly.pdbx_seq_one_letter_code
_entity_poly.pdbx_strand_id
1 'polypeptide(L)'
;IEFDIYGNVNSTHIGGSRLMNGIGGSGDFARNAYLSIFVTQAVSQVARLSHVLPMVSHVAPTEHDVDILVTDEGLADLRGLAPRERALEIINNCVHPDYRAELLSYFERACEQVGGQTPHILSEAFSWHIRLAETGSMKNAETVTVA
;
A
#
# COMPACT_ATOMS: atom_id res chain seq x y z
N ILE A 1 8.20 0.66 4.96
CA ILE A 1 7.44 -0.34 5.75
C ILE A 1 6.15 -0.68 5.01
N GLU A 2 5.38 0.31 4.62
CA GLU A 2 4.08 0.15 3.97
C GLU A 2 3.97 1.09 2.76
N PHE A 3 3.21 0.67 1.74
CA PHE A 3 2.80 1.49 0.60
C PHE A 3 1.29 1.56 0.52
N ASP A 4 0.75 2.63 -0.04
CA ASP A 4 -0.63 2.60 -0.49
C ASP A 4 -0.76 2.36 -2.00
N ILE A 5 -2.01 2.22 -2.43
CA ILE A 5 -2.33 1.93 -3.85
C ILE A 5 -1.85 3.01 -4.83
N TYR A 6 -1.53 4.20 -4.37
CA TYR A 6 -1.02 5.29 -5.23
C TYR A 6 0.51 5.43 -5.17
N GLY A 7 1.17 4.71 -4.26
CA GLY A 7 2.62 4.72 -4.10
C GLY A 7 3.12 5.70 -3.05
N ASN A 8 2.26 6.20 -2.16
CA ASN A 8 2.74 6.89 -0.96
C ASN A 8 3.42 5.89 -0.04
N VAL A 9 4.56 6.27 0.53
CA VAL A 9 5.39 5.41 1.36
C VAL A 9 5.27 5.80 2.83
N ASN A 10 5.02 4.82 3.68
CA ASN A 10 5.14 4.94 5.12
C ASN A 10 6.43 4.24 5.58
N SER A 11 7.44 5.03 5.95
CA SER A 11 8.73 4.53 6.41
C SER A 11 8.86 4.45 7.93
N THR A 12 7.86 4.91 8.67
CA THR A 12 7.99 5.20 10.11
C THR A 12 7.02 4.40 10.97
N HIS A 13 5.79 4.20 10.54
CA HIS A 13 4.74 3.57 11.33
C HIS A 13 4.34 2.21 10.75
N ILE A 14 3.83 1.33 11.59
CA ILE A 14 3.30 0.03 11.21
C ILE A 14 1.95 -0.19 11.87
N GLY A 15 1.02 -0.81 11.15
CA GLY A 15 -0.29 -1.18 11.65
C GLY A 15 -1.13 0.01 12.11
N GLY A 16 -0.91 1.18 11.52
CA GLY A 16 -1.62 2.40 11.85
C GLY A 16 -0.74 3.42 12.58
N SER A 17 -0.84 3.52 13.89
CA SER A 17 -0.21 4.60 14.67
C SER A 17 1.06 4.19 15.45
N ARG A 18 1.51 2.96 15.34
CA ARG A 18 2.70 2.49 16.06
C ARG A 18 3.98 2.97 15.38
N LEU A 19 4.67 3.92 15.96
CA LEU A 19 5.99 4.36 15.50
C LEU A 19 7.02 3.25 15.70
N MET A 20 7.73 2.87 14.64
CA MET A 20 8.84 1.90 14.68
C MET A 20 10.20 2.57 14.63
N ASN A 21 10.36 3.56 13.76
CA ASN A 21 11.62 4.28 13.56
C ASN A 21 11.35 5.68 13.01
N GLY A 22 12.36 6.54 13.07
CA GLY A 22 12.30 7.85 12.43
C GLY A 22 12.40 7.75 10.92
N ILE A 23 12.06 8.86 10.22
CA ILE A 23 12.08 8.92 8.77
C ILE A 23 13.48 8.73 8.16
N GLY A 24 14.54 9.08 8.90
CA GLY A 24 15.92 9.05 8.40
C GLY A 24 16.08 9.92 7.16
N GLY A 25 16.93 9.47 6.25
CA GLY A 25 17.21 10.15 4.98
C GLY A 25 16.36 9.69 3.80
N SER A 26 15.31 8.91 4.01
CA SER A 26 14.58 8.25 2.89
C SER A 26 14.04 9.24 1.87
N GLY A 27 13.49 10.38 2.30
CA GLY A 27 13.00 11.42 1.40
C GLY A 27 14.12 12.11 0.61
N ASP A 28 15.26 12.41 1.26
CA ASP A 28 16.40 13.02 0.60
C ASP A 28 17.05 12.08 -0.42
N PHE A 29 17.21 10.81 -0.07
CA PHE A 29 17.72 9.80 -1.00
C PHE A 29 16.78 9.63 -2.20
N ALA A 30 15.48 9.51 -1.98
CA ALA A 30 14.50 9.34 -3.06
C ALA A 30 14.53 10.52 -4.03
N ARG A 31 14.45 11.76 -3.52
CA ARG A 31 14.44 12.98 -4.35
C ARG A 31 15.73 13.26 -5.09
N ASN A 32 16.87 12.79 -4.60
CA ASN A 32 18.18 13.00 -5.21
C ASN A 32 18.66 11.79 -6.02
N ALA A 33 17.97 10.68 -6.01
CA ALA A 33 18.29 9.51 -6.82
C ALA A 33 17.93 9.76 -8.30
N TYR A 34 18.72 9.22 -9.21
CA TYR A 34 18.37 9.16 -10.63
C TYR A 34 17.15 8.24 -10.86
N LEU A 35 17.03 7.20 -10.04
CA LEU A 35 15.92 6.27 -10.02
C LEU A 35 15.65 5.86 -8.57
N SER A 36 14.47 6.18 -8.06
CA SER A 36 14.07 5.83 -6.72
C SER A 36 13.33 4.48 -6.71
N ILE A 37 13.89 3.51 -6.00
CA ILE A 37 13.33 2.17 -5.86
C ILE A 37 13.05 1.89 -4.40
N PHE A 38 11.78 1.65 -4.07
CA PHE A 38 11.38 1.25 -2.73
C PHE A 38 11.06 -0.24 -2.70
N VAL A 39 11.59 -0.92 -1.69
CA VAL A 39 11.48 -2.38 -1.55
C VAL A 39 10.87 -2.74 -0.21
N THR A 40 9.89 -3.63 -0.19
CA THR A 40 9.35 -4.24 1.02
C THR A 40 8.86 -5.66 0.73
N GLN A 41 8.49 -6.40 1.77
CA GLN A 41 7.73 -7.64 1.60
C GLN A 41 6.27 -7.29 1.26
N ALA A 42 5.59 -8.13 0.49
CA ALA A 42 4.15 -7.96 0.23
C ALA A 42 3.32 -8.21 1.49
N VAL A 43 3.74 -9.18 2.30
CA VAL A 43 3.04 -9.55 3.53
C VAL A 43 4.03 -9.96 4.64
N SER A 44 3.76 -9.56 5.88
CA SER A 44 4.46 -10.08 7.05
C SER A 44 3.88 -11.43 7.45
N GLN A 45 4.70 -12.48 7.42
CA GLN A 45 4.26 -13.85 7.76
C GLN A 45 3.82 -14.00 9.21
N VAL A 46 4.44 -13.26 10.13
CA VAL A 46 4.17 -13.38 11.58
C VAL A 46 2.82 -12.77 11.97
N ALA A 47 2.40 -11.67 11.31
CA ALA A 47 1.23 -10.90 11.70
C ALA A 47 0.10 -10.88 10.67
N ARG A 48 0.22 -11.61 9.55
CA ARG A 48 -0.73 -11.56 8.42
C ARG A 48 -1.09 -10.10 8.05
N LEU A 49 -0.07 -9.28 7.96
CA LEU A 49 -0.13 -7.86 7.72
C LEU A 49 0.32 -7.60 6.30
N SER A 50 -0.54 -7.02 5.48
CA SER A 50 -0.18 -6.55 4.14
C SER A 50 0.67 -5.29 4.25
N HIS A 51 1.72 -5.20 3.46
CA HIS A 51 2.54 -4.00 3.33
C HIS A 51 2.12 -3.11 2.15
N VAL A 52 1.14 -3.54 1.37
CA VAL A 52 0.46 -2.72 0.36
C VAL A 52 -1.00 -2.56 0.78
N LEU A 53 -1.44 -1.33 0.99
CA LEU A 53 -2.66 -0.97 1.70
C LEU A 53 -3.56 -0.07 0.86
N PRO A 54 -4.86 0.05 1.20
CA PRO A 54 -5.71 1.06 0.58
C PRO A 54 -5.17 2.47 0.78
N MET A 55 -4.78 2.82 2.00
CA MET A 55 -4.20 4.11 2.36
C MET A 55 -3.21 3.94 3.52
N VAL A 56 -2.03 4.54 3.42
CA VAL A 56 -1.07 4.56 4.52
C VAL A 56 -1.52 5.55 5.60
N SER A 57 -1.27 5.20 6.85
CA SER A 57 -1.65 6.02 8.01
C SER A 57 -0.73 7.20 8.24
N HIS A 58 0.47 7.18 7.69
CA HIS A 58 1.48 8.22 7.79
C HIS A 58 2.31 8.24 6.51
N VAL A 59 2.44 9.41 5.90
CA VAL A 59 3.19 9.58 4.64
C VAL A 59 4.57 10.17 4.96
N ALA A 60 5.60 9.43 4.54
CA ALA A 60 6.97 9.91 4.53
C ALA A 60 7.31 10.41 3.11
N PRO A 61 7.93 9.65 2.17
CA PRO A 61 7.90 10.05 0.77
C PRO A 61 6.50 9.94 0.17
N THR A 62 6.10 10.97 -0.59
CA THR A 62 4.84 10.93 -1.35
C THR A 62 5.01 10.14 -2.64
N GLU A 63 3.90 9.80 -3.28
CA GLU A 63 3.89 9.14 -4.58
C GLU A 63 4.72 9.85 -5.66
N HIS A 64 4.95 11.15 -5.51
CA HIS A 64 5.74 11.94 -6.46
C HIS A 64 7.25 11.65 -6.42
N ASP A 65 7.74 11.11 -5.31
CA ASP A 65 9.15 10.78 -5.12
C ASP A 65 9.45 9.29 -5.40
N VAL A 66 8.45 8.52 -5.85
CA VAL A 66 8.55 7.07 -6.04
C VAL A 66 8.48 6.71 -7.52
N ASP A 67 9.56 6.14 -8.05
CA ASP A 67 9.62 5.67 -9.43
C ASP A 67 9.21 4.19 -9.53
N ILE A 68 9.75 3.35 -8.65
CA ILE A 68 9.54 1.90 -8.71
C ILE A 68 9.24 1.36 -7.31
N LEU A 69 8.23 0.49 -7.22
CA LEU A 69 7.97 -0.33 -6.04
C LEU A 69 8.31 -1.80 -6.33
N VAL A 70 8.94 -2.46 -5.37
CA VAL A 70 9.30 -3.88 -5.47
C VAL A 70 8.84 -4.60 -4.21
N THR A 71 8.18 -5.73 -4.41
CA THR A 71 7.89 -6.70 -3.36
C THR A 71 8.37 -8.09 -3.78
N ASP A 72 8.26 -9.07 -2.90
CA ASP A 72 8.48 -10.48 -3.23
C ASP A 72 7.46 -11.04 -4.25
N GLU A 73 6.35 -10.35 -4.49
CA GLU A 73 5.37 -10.72 -5.53
C GLU A 73 5.75 -10.16 -6.91
N GLY A 74 6.48 -9.06 -6.98
CA GLY A 74 6.89 -8.46 -8.25
C GLY A 74 7.31 -7.00 -8.17
N LEU A 75 7.28 -6.34 -9.32
CA LEU A 75 7.75 -4.97 -9.53
C LEU A 75 6.65 -4.14 -10.22
N ALA A 76 6.44 -2.94 -9.73
CA ALA A 76 5.59 -1.91 -10.34
C ALA A 76 6.45 -0.72 -10.76
N ASP A 77 6.57 -0.48 -12.06
CA ASP A 77 7.20 0.72 -12.62
C ASP A 77 6.14 1.82 -12.76
N LEU A 78 6.24 2.84 -11.91
CA LEU A 78 5.23 3.89 -11.78
C LEU A 78 5.52 5.13 -12.63
N ARG A 79 6.65 5.12 -13.36
CA ARG A 79 7.07 6.28 -14.15
C ARG A 79 6.12 6.51 -15.32
N GLY A 80 5.73 7.75 -15.53
CA GLY A 80 4.83 8.16 -16.61
C GLY A 80 3.38 7.76 -16.44
N LEU A 81 3.02 7.13 -15.33
CA LEU A 81 1.65 6.68 -15.04
C LEU A 81 0.86 7.73 -14.27
N ALA A 82 -0.40 7.92 -14.63
CA ALA A 82 -1.35 8.68 -13.84
C ALA A 82 -1.72 7.89 -12.54
N PRO A 83 -2.20 8.56 -11.48
CA PRO A 83 -2.46 7.90 -10.19
C PRO A 83 -3.34 6.66 -10.27
N ARG A 84 -4.40 6.67 -11.08
CA ARG A 84 -5.25 5.48 -11.25
C ARG A 84 -4.55 4.33 -11.98
N GLU A 85 -3.65 4.63 -12.90
CA GLU A 85 -2.83 3.64 -13.59
C GLU A 85 -1.78 3.06 -12.62
N ARG A 86 -1.18 3.91 -11.77
CA ARG A 86 -0.30 3.47 -10.68
C ARG A 86 -0.98 2.48 -9.75
N ALA A 87 -2.23 2.76 -9.36
CA ALA A 87 -2.98 1.87 -8.49
C ALA A 87 -3.13 0.47 -9.08
N LEU A 88 -3.50 0.37 -10.35
CA LEU A 88 -3.62 -0.91 -11.04
C LEU A 88 -2.27 -1.62 -11.16
N GLU A 89 -1.20 -0.88 -11.47
CA GLU A 89 0.14 -1.44 -11.59
C GLU A 89 0.63 -2.00 -10.26
N ILE A 90 0.44 -1.27 -9.16
CA ILE A 90 0.80 -1.72 -7.80
C ILE A 90 -0.02 -2.93 -7.38
N ILE A 91 -1.34 -2.87 -7.55
CA ILE A 91 -2.24 -3.94 -7.12
C ILE A 91 -1.95 -5.24 -7.86
N ASN A 92 -1.74 -5.18 -9.16
CA ASN A 92 -1.53 -6.37 -9.98
C ASN A 92 -0.16 -7.02 -9.76
N ASN A 93 0.89 -6.23 -9.49
CA ASN A 93 2.25 -6.73 -9.46
C ASN A 93 2.86 -6.86 -8.06
N CYS A 94 2.44 -6.06 -7.08
CA CYS A 94 3.11 -5.97 -5.79
C CYS A 94 2.29 -6.48 -4.60
N VAL A 95 1.01 -6.76 -4.79
CA VAL A 95 0.11 -7.19 -3.71
C VAL A 95 0.08 -8.71 -3.61
N HIS A 96 0.23 -9.23 -2.40
CA HIS A 96 0.09 -10.66 -2.13
C HIS A 96 -1.29 -11.18 -2.60
N PRO A 97 -1.37 -12.36 -3.24
CA PRO A 97 -2.62 -12.92 -3.79
C PRO A 97 -3.81 -12.90 -2.84
N ASP A 98 -3.58 -13.18 -1.56
CA ASP A 98 -4.63 -13.20 -0.53
C ASP A 98 -5.35 -11.85 -0.32
N TYR A 99 -4.72 -10.74 -0.70
CA TYR A 99 -5.22 -9.37 -0.52
C TYR A 99 -5.60 -8.68 -1.83
N ARG A 100 -5.13 -9.23 -2.96
CA ARG A 100 -5.27 -8.58 -4.27
C ARG A 100 -6.71 -8.33 -4.67
N ALA A 101 -7.58 -9.31 -4.53
CA ALA A 101 -8.99 -9.20 -4.91
C ALA A 101 -9.74 -8.15 -4.07
N GLU A 102 -9.50 -8.12 -2.76
CA GLU A 102 -10.11 -7.14 -1.85
C GLU A 102 -9.64 -5.71 -2.19
N LEU A 103 -8.34 -5.54 -2.45
CA LEU A 103 -7.77 -4.23 -2.75
C LEU A 103 -8.22 -3.72 -4.13
N LEU A 104 -8.32 -4.60 -5.13
CA LEU A 104 -8.85 -4.26 -6.44
C LEU A 104 -10.32 -3.82 -6.35
N SER A 105 -11.15 -4.57 -5.65
CA SER A 105 -12.55 -4.21 -5.40
C SER A 105 -12.70 -2.87 -4.69
N TYR A 106 -11.86 -2.59 -3.68
CA TYR A 106 -11.83 -1.29 -3.02
C TYR A 106 -11.52 -0.16 -4.01
N PHE A 107 -10.48 -0.33 -4.84
CA PHE A 107 -10.07 0.67 -5.82
C PHE A 107 -11.17 0.93 -6.87
N GLU A 108 -11.78 -0.12 -7.41
CA GLU A 108 -12.87 0.00 -8.41
C GLU A 108 -14.06 0.77 -7.82
N ARG A 109 -14.49 0.41 -6.61
CA ARG A 109 -15.57 1.14 -5.90
C ARG A 109 -15.21 2.58 -5.60
N ALA A 110 -13.97 2.86 -5.24
CA ALA A 110 -13.50 4.23 -5.02
C ALA A 110 -13.55 5.05 -6.31
N CYS A 111 -13.17 4.47 -7.44
CA CYS A 111 -13.28 5.13 -8.76
C CYS A 111 -14.73 5.44 -9.13
N GLU A 112 -15.66 4.53 -8.86
CA GLU A 112 -17.09 4.71 -9.18
C GLU A 112 -17.79 5.71 -8.25
N GLN A 113 -17.58 5.58 -6.94
CA GLN A 113 -18.34 6.32 -5.95
C GLN A 113 -17.80 7.73 -5.68
N VAL A 114 -16.48 7.90 -5.74
CA VAL A 114 -15.81 9.16 -5.41
C VAL A 114 -15.28 9.86 -6.65
N GLY A 115 -14.60 9.12 -7.52
CA GLY A 115 -13.97 9.69 -8.71
C GLY A 115 -12.75 10.55 -8.38
N GLY A 116 -12.36 11.43 -9.31
CA GLY A 116 -11.20 12.29 -9.16
C GLY A 116 -9.88 11.58 -9.49
N GLN A 117 -8.76 12.17 -9.07
CA GLN A 117 -7.42 11.73 -9.44
C GLN A 117 -6.93 10.56 -8.58
N THR A 118 -7.12 10.65 -7.26
CA THR A 118 -6.71 9.66 -6.25
C THR A 118 -7.90 9.28 -5.37
N PRO A 119 -8.93 8.58 -5.92
CA PRO A 119 -10.15 8.33 -5.17
C PRO A 119 -9.91 7.39 -3.98
N HIS A 120 -10.52 7.74 -2.85
CA HIS A 120 -10.60 6.93 -1.65
C HIS A 120 -12.01 6.95 -1.07
N ILE A 121 -12.50 5.80 -0.63
CA ILE A 121 -13.69 5.71 0.22
C ILE A 121 -13.20 5.94 1.66
N LEU A 122 -13.30 7.18 2.14
CA LEU A 122 -12.69 7.59 3.42
C LEU A 122 -13.15 6.74 4.62
N SER A 123 -14.40 6.29 4.62
CA SER A 123 -14.93 5.40 5.66
C SER A 123 -14.29 3.99 5.65
N GLU A 124 -13.66 3.60 4.56
CA GLU A 124 -13.02 2.29 4.40
C GLU A 124 -11.49 2.36 4.28
N ALA A 125 -10.93 3.55 4.05
CA ALA A 125 -9.51 3.73 3.75
C ALA A 125 -8.56 3.11 4.80
N PHE A 126 -8.98 3.09 6.07
CA PHE A 126 -8.23 2.48 7.18
C PHE A 126 -8.86 1.18 7.69
N SER A 127 -9.79 0.57 6.96
CA SER A 127 -10.49 -0.65 7.41
C SER A 127 -9.53 -1.80 7.72
N TRP A 128 -8.43 -1.94 6.99
CA TRP A 128 -7.43 -2.97 7.24
C TRP A 128 -6.64 -2.73 8.53
N HIS A 129 -6.33 -1.47 8.85
CA HIS A 129 -5.69 -1.09 10.11
C HIS A 129 -6.62 -1.34 11.30
N ILE A 130 -7.91 -1.01 11.15
CA ILE A 130 -8.92 -1.25 12.18
C ILE A 130 -9.07 -2.76 12.40
N ARG A 131 -9.21 -3.54 11.34
CA ARG A 131 -9.31 -5.00 11.40
C ARG A 131 -8.08 -5.62 12.08
N LEU A 132 -6.87 -5.15 11.75
CA LEU A 132 -5.64 -5.59 12.42
C LEU A 132 -5.69 -5.34 13.93
N ALA A 133 -6.13 -4.15 14.34
CA ALA A 133 -6.23 -3.81 15.76
C ALA A 133 -7.26 -4.67 16.51
N GLU A 134 -8.37 -5.01 15.86
CA GLU A 134 -9.46 -5.79 16.46
C GLU A 134 -9.20 -7.30 16.46
N THR A 135 -8.59 -7.83 15.40
CA THR A 135 -8.50 -9.29 15.17
C THR A 135 -7.07 -9.84 15.15
N GLY A 136 -6.06 -8.97 15.11
CA GLY A 136 -4.66 -9.36 14.94
C GLY A 136 -4.28 -9.70 13.49
N SER A 137 -5.17 -9.44 12.51
CA SER A 137 -4.93 -9.71 11.09
C SER A 137 -5.60 -8.66 10.21
N MET A 138 -4.96 -8.27 9.10
CA MET A 138 -5.59 -7.47 8.06
C MET A 138 -6.45 -8.32 7.11
N LYS A 139 -6.28 -9.65 7.14
CA LYS A 139 -7.01 -10.57 6.28
C LYS A 139 -8.49 -10.65 6.67
N ASN A 140 -9.37 -10.61 5.69
CA ASN A 140 -10.80 -10.80 5.92
C ASN A 140 -11.08 -12.28 6.26
N ALA A 141 -11.84 -12.52 7.32
CA ALA A 141 -12.19 -13.89 7.76
C ALA A 141 -13.02 -14.68 6.72
N GLU A 142 -13.74 -13.97 5.85
CA GLU A 142 -14.56 -14.59 4.79
C GLU A 142 -13.74 -15.19 3.64
N THR A 143 -12.44 -14.90 3.53
CA THR A 143 -11.56 -15.42 2.47
C THR A 143 -10.85 -16.73 2.85
N VAL A 144 -11.14 -17.31 3.99
CA VAL A 144 -10.65 -18.65 4.34
C VAL A 144 -11.54 -19.69 3.66
N THR A 145 -11.36 -19.87 2.36
CA THR A 145 -11.86 -21.07 1.70
C THR A 145 -11.05 -22.24 2.25
N VAL A 146 -11.72 -23.07 3.03
CA VAL A 146 -11.20 -24.37 3.48
C VAL A 146 -10.87 -25.16 2.21
N ALA A 147 -9.59 -25.38 1.97
CA ALA A 147 -9.14 -26.39 1.00
C ALA A 147 -9.11 -27.74 1.68
#